data_385a49aa2319460fc9303c9927022cad
#
_entry.id   385a49aa2319460fc9303c9927022cad
#
_cell.length_a   1.000
_cell.length_b   1.000
_cell.length_c   1.000
_cell.angle_alpha   90.00
_cell.angle_beta   90.00
_cell.angle_gamma   90.00
#
_symmetry.space_group_name_H-M   'P 1'
#
loop_
_entity.id
_entity.type
_entity.pdbx_description
1 polymer ?
#
loop_
_entity_poly.entity_id
_entity_poly.type
_entity_poly.pdbx_seq_one_letter_code
_entity_poly.pdbx_strand_id
1 'polypeptide(L)'
;MRAVVEKMFWFVVRLILRLRYRVRVDGLEQLRALTGPVLVLPNHPCYIDPPTVLSHLYRAVQVPLRPLVYSGTYHVPFLLPMMKLIRAFEVPDLSAQSQSAAAQAQQLIDTVVEGIEGGNSFIIYPSGR
;
A
#
# COMPACT_ATOMS: atom_id res chain seq x y z
N MET A 1 -12.83 -15.34 7.75
CA MET A 1 -11.78 -15.32 8.79
C MET A 1 -10.68 -14.29 8.48
N ARG A 2 -9.98 -14.33 7.35
CA ARG A 2 -8.91 -13.39 6.98
C ARG A 2 -9.34 -11.91 7.01
N ALA A 3 -10.51 -11.56 6.45
CA ALA A 3 -11.02 -10.20 6.44
C ALA A 3 -11.29 -9.63 7.84
N VAL A 4 -11.65 -10.47 8.80
CA VAL A 4 -11.84 -10.06 10.21
C VAL A 4 -10.49 -9.75 10.85
N VAL A 5 -9.49 -10.59 10.62
CA VAL A 5 -8.12 -10.40 11.12
C VAL A 5 -7.51 -9.11 10.56
N GLU A 6 -7.68 -8.86 9.27
CA GLU A 6 -7.23 -7.65 8.60
C GLU A 6 -7.91 -6.39 9.16
N LYS A 7 -9.23 -6.44 9.38
CA LYS A 7 -9.98 -5.34 10.01
C LYS A 7 -9.49 -5.06 11.44
N MET A 8 -9.25 -6.11 12.20
CA MET A 8 -8.74 -6.01 13.57
C MET A 8 -7.32 -5.45 13.59
N PHE A 9 -6.46 -5.90 12.68
CA PHE A 9 -5.11 -5.38 12.51
C PHE A 9 -5.12 -3.86 12.26
N TRP A 10 -5.88 -3.38 11.28
CA TRP A 10 -5.97 -1.95 10.98
C TRP A 10 -6.62 -1.14 12.09
N PHE A 11 -7.54 -1.72 12.83
CA PHE A 11 -8.10 -1.09 14.02
C PHE A 11 -7.03 -0.86 15.09
N VAL A 12 -6.22 -1.89 15.37
CA VAL A 12 -5.12 -1.81 16.35
C VAL A 12 -4.07 -0.79 15.90
N VAL A 13 -3.64 -0.84 14.63
CA VAL A 13 -2.69 0.14 14.07
C VAL A 13 -3.22 1.57 14.26
N ARG A 14 -4.48 1.82 13.95
CA ARG A 14 -5.11 3.14 14.15
C ARG A 14 -5.17 3.55 15.61
N LEU A 15 -5.45 2.62 16.51
CA LEU A 15 -5.47 2.89 17.94
C LEU A 15 -4.09 3.32 18.46
N ILE A 16 -3.04 2.60 18.07
CA ILE A 16 -1.64 2.93 18.41
C ILE A 16 -1.27 4.31 17.85
N LEU A 17 -1.59 4.59 16.58
CA LEU A 17 -1.32 5.88 15.97
C LEU A 17 -2.02 7.03 16.69
N ARG A 18 -3.24 6.82 17.19
CA ARG A 18 -4.01 7.83 17.94
C ARG A 18 -3.38 8.20 19.29
N LEU A 19 -2.58 7.33 19.89
CA LEU A 19 -1.88 7.63 21.14
C LEU A 19 -0.83 8.74 20.95
N ARG A 20 -0.28 8.86 19.74
CA ARG A 20 0.81 9.81 19.43
C ARG A 20 0.42 10.91 18.44
N TYR A 21 -0.50 10.63 17.53
CA TYR A 21 -0.86 11.50 16.41
C TYR A 21 -2.35 11.79 16.37
N ARG A 22 -2.69 13.07 16.10
CA ARG A 22 -4.05 13.46 15.72
C ARG A 22 -4.13 13.53 14.19
N VAL A 23 -4.61 12.47 13.57
CA VAL A 23 -4.75 12.40 12.12
C VAL A 23 -6.11 12.93 11.73
N ARG A 24 -6.12 13.98 10.90
CA ARG A 24 -7.33 14.47 10.21
C ARG A 24 -7.26 13.99 8.76
N VAL A 25 -8.35 13.50 8.24
CA VAL A 25 -8.44 13.06 6.86
C VAL A 25 -9.62 13.79 6.21
N ASP A 26 -9.31 14.62 5.24
CA ASP A 26 -10.29 15.32 4.44
C ASP A 26 -10.43 14.65 3.07
N GLY A 27 -11.61 14.68 2.46
CA GLY A 27 -11.82 14.11 1.13
C GLY A 27 -12.18 12.60 1.11
N LEU A 28 -12.39 11.95 2.26
CA LEU A 28 -12.76 10.52 2.29
C LEU A 28 -14.08 10.22 1.59
N GLU A 29 -15.01 11.17 1.58
CA GLU A 29 -16.32 10.98 0.93
C GLU A 29 -16.16 10.89 -0.59
N GLN A 30 -15.26 11.70 -1.17
CA GLN A 30 -14.94 11.63 -2.60
C GLN A 30 -14.33 10.27 -2.95
N LEU A 31 -13.42 9.77 -2.10
CA LEU A 31 -12.80 8.46 -2.31
C LEU A 31 -13.82 7.31 -2.20
N ARG A 32 -14.76 7.39 -1.25
CA ARG A 32 -15.84 6.40 -1.08
C ARG A 32 -16.82 6.38 -2.24
N ALA A 33 -16.99 7.51 -2.92
CA ALA A 33 -17.86 7.61 -4.09
C ALA A 33 -17.26 6.96 -5.35
N LEU A 34 -15.94 6.69 -5.35
CA LEU A 34 -15.29 6.00 -6.47
C LEU A 34 -15.70 4.54 -6.50
N THR A 35 -16.12 4.07 -7.66
CA THR A 35 -16.45 2.67 -7.93
C THR A 35 -15.31 2.02 -8.70
N GLY A 36 -14.95 0.79 -8.31
CA GLY A 36 -13.88 0.04 -8.97
C GLY A 36 -12.48 0.27 -8.38
N PRO A 37 -11.43 -0.20 -9.08
CA PRO A 37 -10.05 -0.11 -8.64
C PRO A 37 -9.53 1.32 -8.69
N VAL A 38 -8.65 1.65 -7.75
CA VAL A 38 -8.02 2.96 -7.64
C VAL A 38 -6.49 2.81 -7.52
N LEU A 39 -5.77 3.76 -8.07
CA LEU A 39 -4.34 3.94 -7.86
C LEU A 39 -4.12 5.16 -6.95
N VAL A 40 -3.51 4.94 -5.79
CA VAL A 40 -3.24 5.98 -4.80
C VAL A 40 -1.75 6.32 -4.83
N LEU A 41 -1.42 7.57 -5.01
CA LEU A 41 -0.04 8.07 -5.13
C LEU A 41 0.26 9.13 -4.04
N PRO A 42 0.43 8.72 -2.78
CA PRO A 42 0.71 9.66 -1.71
C PRO A 42 2.16 10.11 -1.71
N ASN A 43 2.42 11.30 -1.15
CA ASN A 43 3.77 11.68 -0.76
C ASN A 43 4.26 10.82 0.42
N HIS A 44 5.58 10.61 0.50
CA HIS A 44 6.20 9.78 1.54
C HIS A 44 7.35 10.50 2.25
N PRO A 45 7.08 11.55 3.02
CA PRO A 45 8.11 12.28 3.77
C PRO A 45 8.60 11.53 5.02
N CYS A 46 7.87 10.54 5.55
CA CYS A 46 8.20 9.87 6.80
C CYS A 46 7.81 8.38 6.82
N TYR A 47 8.60 7.55 7.51
CA TYR A 47 8.34 6.10 7.64
C TYR A 47 7.01 5.74 8.31
N ILE A 48 6.38 6.67 9.03
CA ILE A 48 5.06 6.47 9.64
C ILE A 48 3.90 6.67 8.66
N ASP A 49 4.17 7.23 7.46
CA ASP A 49 3.12 7.53 6.50
C ASP A 49 2.42 6.30 5.95
N PRO A 50 3.12 5.22 5.52
CA PRO A 50 2.44 4.04 5.01
C PRO A 50 1.40 3.45 5.97
N PRO A 51 1.72 3.16 7.25
CA PRO A 51 0.70 2.66 8.17
C PRO A 51 -0.39 3.68 8.46
N THR A 52 -0.07 4.98 8.49
CA THR A 52 -1.06 6.04 8.70
C THR A 52 -2.03 6.09 7.53
N VAL A 53 -1.54 6.22 6.30
CA VAL A 53 -2.37 6.30 5.10
C VAL A 53 -3.20 5.03 4.93
N LEU A 54 -2.57 3.86 4.96
CA LEU A 54 -3.25 2.58 4.78
C LEU A 54 -4.35 2.36 5.83
N SER A 55 -4.10 2.64 7.11
CA SER A 55 -5.08 2.44 8.17
C SER A 55 -6.33 3.32 8.01
N HIS A 56 -6.22 4.48 7.35
CA HIS A 56 -7.35 5.38 7.11
C HIS A 56 -8.04 5.09 5.77
N LEU A 57 -7.29 4.78 4.71
CA LEU A 57 -7.85 4.50 3.38
C LEU A 57 -8.46 3.10 3.26
N TYR A 58 -8.01 2.14 4.06
CA TYR A 58 -8.44 0.75 4.02
C TYR A 58 -9.98 0.55 3.97
N ARG A 59 -10.75 1.42 4.64
CA ARG A 59 -12.22 1.38 4.64
C ARG A 59 -12.87 2.36 3.67
N ALA A 60 -12.07 3.23 3.06
CA ALA A 60 -12.59 4.25 2.16
C ALA A 60 -12.67 3.76 0.71
N VAL A 61 -11.81 2.81 0.33
CA VAL A 61 -11.84 2.19 -0.99
C VAL A 61 -12.72 0.94 -0.98
N GLN A 62 -13.48 0.74 -2.05
CA GLN A 62 -14.35 -0.44 -2.19
C GLN A 62 -13.56 -1.70 -2.50
N VAL A 63 -12.48 -1.57 -3.27
CA VAL A 63 -11.58 -2.65 -3.63
C VAL A 63 -10.35 -2.63 -2.70
N PRO A 64 -9.92 -3.79 -2.15
CA PRO A 64 -8.77 -3.85 -1.24
C PRO A 64 -7.52 -3.20 -1.81
N LEU A 65 -6.94 -2.27 -1.04
CA LEU A 65 -5.75 -1.53 -1.41
C LEU A 65 -4.49 -2.35 -1.11
N ARG A 66 -3.69 -2.58 -2.14
CA ARG A 66 -2.44 -3.36 -2.06
C ARG A 66 -1.24 -2.41 -2.10
N PRO A 67 -0.45 -2.31 -1.02
CA PRO A 67 0.76 -1.50 -1.05
C PRO A 67 1.87 -2.17 -1.86
N LEU A 68 2.58 -1.38 -2.68
CA LEU A 68 3.84 -1.78 -3.27
C LEU A 68 4.95 -1.55 -2.24
N VAL A 69 5.71 -2.61 -1.95
CA VAL A 69 6.74 -2.59 -0.92
C VAL A 69 8.06 -3.09 -1.50
N TYR A 70 9.12 -2.34 -1.28
CA TYR A 70 10.47 -2.71 -1.67
C TYR A 70 10.87 -4.09 -1.11
N SER A 71 11.51 -4.91 -1.92
CA SER A 71 11.88 -6.29 -1.60
C SER A 71 12.68 -6.42 -0.30
N GLY A 72 13.63 -5.52 -0.06
CA GLY A 72 14.40 -5.50 1.18
C GLY A 72 13.55 -5.33 2.44
N THR A 73 12.48 -4.53 2.36
CA THR A 73 11.51 -4.36 3.46
C THR A 73 10.53 -5.53 3.54
N TYR A 74 10.12 -6.06 2.38
CA TYR A 74 9.17 -7.17 2.29
C TYR A 74 9.67 -8.43 3.01
N HIS A 75 10.96 -8.73 2.86
CA HIS A 75 11.58 -9.95 3.41
C HIS A 75 12.12 -9.80 4.84
N VAL A 76 11.91 -8.68 5.51
CA VAL A 76 12.23 -8.58 6.94
C VAL A 76 11.40 -9.61 7.71
N PRO A 77 12.02 -10.56 8.44
CA PRO A 77 11.31 -11.71 9.02
C PRO A 77 10.14 -11.31 9.93
N PHE A 78 10.29 -10.23 10.69
CA PHE A 78 9.25 -9.72 11.56
C PHE A 78 8.08 -9.07 10.80
N LEU A 79 8.35 -8.46 9.64
CA LEU A 79 7.34 -7.78 8.83
C LEU A 79 6.63 -8.70 7.83
N LEU A 80 7.24 -9.83 7.48
CA LEU A 80 6.71 -10.74 6.47
C LEU A 80 5.26 -11.21 6.71
N PRO A 81 4.86 -11.60 7.94
CA PRO A 81 3.47 -11.98 8.20
C PRO A 81 2.50 -10.82 7.97
N MET A 82 2.92 -9.60 8.34
CA MET A 82 2.15 -8.37 8.12
C MET A 82 2.01 -8.08 6.62
N MET A 83 3.10 -8.16 5.85
CA MET A 83 3.08 -7.95 4.39
C MET A 83 2.12 -8.91 3.70
N LYS A 84 2.11 -10.19 4.10
CA LYS A 84 1.17 -11.20 3.60
C LYS A 84 -0.27 -10.89 4.02
N LEU A 85 -0.50 -10.41 5.24
CA LEU A 85 -1.83 -10.04 5.73
C LEU A 85 -2.43 -8.90 4.91
N ILE A 86 -1.67 -7.82 4.70
CA ILE A 86 -2.11 -6.64 3.94
C ILE A 86 -2.02 -6.83 2.42
N ARG A 87 -1.66 -8.03 1.95
CA ARG A 87 -1.49 -8.35 0.52
C ARG A 87 -0.53 -7.41 -0.20
N ALA A 88 0.54 -7.01 0.50
CA ALA A 88 1.57 -6.18 -0.09
C ALA A 88 2.12 -6.84 -1.36
N PHE A 89 2.40 -6.02 -2.35
CA PHE A 89 3.01 -6.43 -3.59
C PHE A 89 4.51 -6.11 -3.53
N GLU A 90 5.34 -7.12 -3.72
CA GLU A 90 6.78 -6.97 -3.69
C GLU A 90 7.29 -6.26 -4.93
N VAL A 91 8.13 -5.23 -4.73
CA VAL A 91 8.81 -4.50 -5.79
C VAL A 91 10.30 -4.84 -5.74
N PRO A 92 10.90 -5.29 -6.86
CA PRO A 92 12.34 -5.55 -6.94
C PRO A 92 13.16 -4.27 -6.75
N ASP A 93 14.42 -4.42 -6.42
CA ASP A 93 15.36 -3.30 -6.31
C ASP A 93 15.70 -2.75 -7.70
N LEU A 94 15.16 -1.59 -8.00
CA LEU A 94 15.36 -0.87 -9.26
C LEU A 94 16.51 0.15 -9.18
N SER A 95 17.26 0.19 -8.07
CA SER A 95 18.34 1.15 -7.86
C SER A 95 19.58 0.90 -8.72
N ALA A 96 19.74 -0.31 -9.26
CA ALA A 96 20.81 -0.62 -10.18
C ALA A 96 20.55 0.03 -11.54
N GLN A 97 21.43 0.94 -11.97
CA GLN A 97 21.44 1.55 -13.31
C GLN A 97 21.88 0.52 -14.36
N SER A 98 21.04 -0.45 -14.66
CA SER A 98 21.31 -1.48 -15.65
C SER A 98 20.12 -1.64 -16.59
N GLN A 99 20.35 -2.21 -17.77
CA GLN A 99 19.27 -2.58 -18.69
C GLN A 99 18.25 -3.52 -18.01
N SER A 100 18.72 -4.34 -17.06
CA SER A 100 17.86 -5.23 -16.27
C SER A 100 16.92 -4.44 -15.35
N ALA A 101 17.34 -3.30 -14.77
CA ALA A 101 16.49 -2.47 -13.94
C ALA A 101 15.35 -1.83 -14.74
N ALA A 102 15.62 -1.36 -15.96
CA ALA A 102 14.60 -0.81 -16.84
C ALA A 102 13.57 -1.89 -17.25
N ALA A 103 14.02 -3.09 -17.58
CA ALA A 103 13.13 -4.21 -17.91
C ALA A 103 12.28 -4.64 -16.70
N GLN A 104 12.84 -4.67 -15.49
CA GLN A 104 12.12 -4.97 -14.27
C GLN A 104 11.08 -3.88 -13.93
N ALA A 105 11.44 -2.61 -14.15
CA ALA A 105 10.50 -1.49 -13.97
C ALA A 105 9.31 -1.61 -14.94
N GLN A 106 9.56 -1.92 -16.21
CA GLN A 106 8.51 -2.15 -17.18
C GLN A 106 7.61 -3.32 -16.78
N GLN A 107 8.19 -4.44 -16.39
CA GLN A 107 7.45 -5.61 -15.93
C GLN A 107 6.59 -5.30 -14.70
N LEU A 108 7.10 -4.47 -13.77
CA LEU A 108 6.33 -4.02 -12.62
C LEU A 108 5.12 -3.17 -13.06
N ILE A 109 5.34 -2.23 -13.98
CA ILE A 109 4.26 -1.38 -14.53
C ILE A 109 3.20 -2.26 -15.18
N ASP A 110 3.59 -3.18 -16.03
CA ASP A 110 2.67 -4.10 -16.73
C ASP A 110 1.86 -4.93 -15.72
N THR A 111 2.52 -5.46 -14.69
CA THR A 111 1.85 -6.23 -13.63
C THR A 111 0.86 -5.38 -12.83
N VAL A 112 1.18 -4.11 -12.54
CA VAL A 112 0.26 -3.19 -11.85
C VAL A 112 -0.93 -2.85 -12.75
N VAL A 113 -0.69 -2.59 -14.04
CA VAL A 113 -1.77 -2.32 -15.02
C VAL A 113 -2.71 -3.51 -15.12
N GLU A 114 -2.19 -4.71 -15.35
CA GLU A 114 -2.99 -5.95 -15.37
C GLU A 114 -3.75 -6.16 -14.06
N GLY A 115 -3.12 -5.85 -12.93
CA GLY A 115 -3.74 -5.94 -11.62
C GLY A 115 -4.93 -4.98 -11.46
N ILE A 116 -4.81 -3.74 -11.96
CA ILE A 116 -5.89 -2.73 -11.96
C ILE A 116 -7.02 -3.17 -12.88
N GLU A 117 -6.70 -3.64 -14.09
CA GLU A 117 -7.68 -4.19 -15.04
C GLU A 117 -8.39 -5.41 -14.46
N GLY A 118 -7.68 -6.23 -13.70
CA GLY A 118 -8.23 -7.38 -12.94
C GLY A 118 -9.01 -6.99 -11.68
N GLY A 119 -9.22 -5.70 -11.43
CA GLY A 119 -10.03 -5.21 -10.32
C GLY A 119 -9.31 -5.04 -8.99
N ASN A 120 -7.98 -4.94 -8.96
CA ASN A 120 -7.20 -4.64 -7.74
C ASN A 120 -6.90 -3.15 -7.63
N SER A 121 -6.84 -2.63 -6.41
CA SER A 121 -6.34 -1.28 -6.12
C SER A 121 -4.92 -1.32 -5.60
N PHE A 122 -4.14 -0.29 -5.92
CA PHE A 122 -2.75 -0.18 -5.49
C PHE A 122 -2.45 1.15 -4.81
N ILE A 123 -1.45 1.13 -3.92
CA ILE A 123 -0.83 2.33 -3.38
C ILE A 123 0.67 2.29 -3.65
N ILE A 124 1.17 3.34 -4.29
CA ILE A 124 2.57 3.49 -4.69
C ILE A 124 3.07 4.81 -4.14
N TYR A 125 4.25 4.79 -3.55
CA TYR A 125 4.93 6.00 -3.08
C TYR A 125 5.97 6.43 -4.13
N PRO A 126 5.67 7.43 -4.98
CA PRO A 126 6.52 7.77 -6.13
C PRO A 126 7.90 8.27 -5.75
N SER A 127 8.04 8.84 -4.56
CA SER A 127 9.33 9.33 -4.07
C SER A 127 10.34 8.22 -3.73
N GLY A 128 9.92 6.96 -3.66
CA GLY A 128 10.79 5.78 -3.56
C GLY A 128 11.67 5.72 -2.31
N ARG A 129 11.33 6.40 -1.22
CA ARG A 129 12.10 6.42 0.04
C ARG A 129 11.31 5.83 1.16
#